data_0672d494c610c2a4f352eaeff7d2457c
#
_entry.id   0672d494c610c2a4f352eaeff7d2457c
#
_cell.length_a   1.000
_cell.length_b   1.000
_cell.length_c   1.000
_cell.angle_alpha   90.00
_cell.angle_beta   90.00
_cell.angle_gamma   90.00
#
_symmetry.space_group_name_H-M   'P 1'
#
loop_
_entity.id
_entity.type
_entity.pdbx_description
1 polymer ?
#
loop_
_entity_poly.entity_id
_entity_poly.type
_entity_poly.pdbx_seq_one_letter_code
_entity_poly.pdbx_strand_id
1 'polypeptide(L)'
;MKQAELFLAADSGGSKTIWTLLTKEAEVVFEYRTRGLGAVKAGIAPIEEIITEVAEMLKNFGVIKQIYLSLGGPNTNEIYEMLKKTWPEAFVVVEREANGNAVLYAASFLKCSSVVMCGTGSTAVGLKHGKRCYSGGWGPVYGDGGSGGGLGSSALRIFLRSLDESQEIGAIATLFQPLMKGLTITNFEDRMELKARALNMKRDELAALAPKIYTYAENGDELSVKLYEQAAEDVASMALAVSDTAADTNVLLCGGFFANKPIFINMCKTVFAKKSSANLVYNELFNPSTAAQMMLLKQENANMTPKLFEKILYKKKGSSQ
;
A
#
# COMPACT_ATOMS: atom_id res chain seq x y z
N MET A 1 28.19 -4.32 29.65
CA MET A 1 26.85 -3.70 29.47
C MET A 1 25.98 -4.71 28.75
N LYS A 2 24.73 -5.00 29.23
CA LYS A 2 23.80 -5.82 28.46
C LYS A 2 23.51 -5.11 27.14
N GLN A 3 23.72 -5.78 26.01
CA GLN A 3 23.29 -5.24 24.73
C GLN A 3 21.79 -5.00 24.73
N ALA A 4 21.35 -3.86 24.17
CA ALA A 4 19.94 -3.55 24.08
C ALA A 4 19.21 -4.61 23.24
N GLU A 5 18.10 -5.12 23.77
CA GLU A 5 17.20 -6.03 23.03
C GLU A 5 16.32 -5.20 22.12
N LEU A 6 16.33 -5.51 20.83
CA LEU A 6 15.63 -4.76 19.81
C LEU A 6 14.68 -5.65 19.00
N PHE A 7 13.71 -5.02 18.40
CA PHE A 7 12.60 -5.65 17.68
C PHE A 7 12.49 -5.03 16.29
N LEU A 8 12.42 -5.86 15.25
CA LEU A 8 12.38 -5.40 13.86
C LEU A 8 11.01 -5.66 13.24
N ALA A 9 10.25 -4.60 13.01
CA ALA A 9 9.03 -4.65 12.23
C ALA A 9 9.31 -4.30 10.78
N ALA A 10 8.69 -5.01 9.84
CA ALA A 10 8.77 -4.68 8.43
C ALA A 10 7.40 -4.76 7.75
N ASP A 11 7.15 -3.78 6.87
CA ASP A 11 5.99 -3.72 6.00
C ASP A 11 6.46 -3.67 4.55
N SER A 12 6.15 -4.70 3.79
CA SER A 12 6.66 -4.90 2.43
C SER A 12 5.55 -5.03 1.41
N GLY A 13 5.43 -4.02 0.56
CA GLY A 13 4.61 -4.06 -0.65
C GLY A 13 5.42 -4.37 -1.90
N GLY A 14 4.79 -4.12 -3.08
CA GLY A 14 5.46 -4.31 -4.37
C GLY A 14 6.57 -3.31 -4.67
N SER A 15 6.45 -2.06 -4.21
CA SER A 15 7.39 -0.98 -4.56
C SER A 15 8.45 -0.70 -3.50
N LYS A 16 8.15 -0.95 -2.24
CA LYS A 16 9.03 -0.65 -1.11
C LYS A 16 8.80 -1.58 0.06
N THR A 17 9.82 -1.70 0.91
CA THR A 17 9.74 -2.25 2.27
C THR A 17 10.18 -1.17 3.26
N ILE A 18 9.40 -0.97 4.31
CA ILE A 18 9.76 -0.12 5.45
C ILE A 18 10.18 -1.03 6.59
N TRP A 19 11.42 -0.88 7.02
CA TRP A 19 12.01 -1.59 8.15
C TRP A 19 12.07 -0.64 9.34
N THR A 20 11.49 -1.02 10.46
CA THR A 20 11.45 -0.20 11.66
C THR A 20 12.05 -0.98 12.83
N LEU A 21 13.18 -0.53 13.33
CA LEU A 21 13.83 -1.06 14.52
C LEU A 21 13.31 -0.32 15.74
N LEU A 22 12.82 -1.05 16.74
CA LEU A 22 12.21 -0.45 17.92
C LEU A 22 12.61 -1.18 19.22
N THR A 23 12.47 -0.48 20.34
CA THR A 23 12.55 -1.06 21.68
C THR A 23 11.23 -1.70 22.07
N LYS A 24 11.23 -2.45 23.17
CA LYS A 24 10.02 -3.05 23.75
C LYS A 24 8.96 -2.01 24.16
N GLU A 25 9.40 -0.78 24.49
CA GLU A 25 8.55 0.36 24.82
C GLU A 25 8.03 1.12 23.59
N ALA A 26 8.16 0.52 22.40
CA ALA A 26 7.78 1.11 21.11
C ALA A 26 8.57 2.38 20.76
N GLU A 27 9.81 2.49 21.22
CA GLU A 27 10.68 3.57 20.76
C GLU A 27 11.33 3.20 19.45
N VAL A 28 11.07 3.98 18.42
CA VAL A 28 11.72 3.81 17.11
C VAL A 28 13.18 4.23 17.26
N VAL A 29 14.08 3.26 17.10
CA VAL A 29 15.53 3.46 17.16
C VAL A 29 16.08 3.81 15.77
N PHE A 30 15.51 3.18 14.74
CA PHE A 30 15.95 3.38 13.35
C PHE A 30 14.83 2.99 12.39
N GLU A 31 14.69 3.71 11.29
CA GLU A 31 13.81 3.36 10.18
C GLU A 31 14.60 3.37 8.88
N TYR A 32 14.43 2.33 8.07
CA TYR A 32 15.13 2.17 6.81
C TYR A 32 14.15 1.75 5.71
N ARG A 33 14.38 2.24 4.50
CA ARG A 33 13.56 1.93 3.35
C ARG A 33 14.37 1.24 2.26
N THR A 34 13.90 0.08 1.83
CA THR A 34 14.43 -0.65 0.68
C THR A 34 13.40 -0.74 -0.45
N ARG A 35 13.81 -1.32 -1.58
CA ARG A 35 12.87 -1.82 -2.60
C ARG A 35 11.96 -2.91 -2.01
N GLY A 36 10.78 -3.12 -2.64
CA GLY A 36 9.77 -4.04 -2.12
C GLY A 36 10.16 -5.51 -2.31
N LEU A 37 10.12 -6.29 -1.25
CA LEU A 37 10.28 -7.75 -1.31
C LEU A 37 9.09 -8.41 -2.03
N GLY A 38 7.91 -7.80 -1.99
CA GLY A 38 6.70 -8.31 -2.65
C GLY A 38 6.75 -8.28 -4.18
N ALA A 39 7.62 -7.47 -4.78
CA ALA A 39 7.78 -7.37 -6.24
C ALA A 39 8.74 -8.41 -6.82
N VAL A 40 9.47 -9.13 -5.97
CA VAL A 40 10.48 -10.08 -6.42
C VAL A 40 9.79 -11.29 -7.06
N LYS A 41 9.72 -11.30 -8.39
CA LYS A 41 9.11 -12.39 -9.17
C LYS A 41 10.05 -13.56 -9.44
N ALA A 42 11.36 -13.36 -9.35
CA ALA A 42 12.33 -14.32 -9.80
C ALA A 42 13.54 -14.37 -8.86
N GLY A 43 13.70 -15.53 -8.21
CA GLY A 43 14.95 -15.95 -7.58
C GLY A 43 15.18 -15.41 -6.17
N ILE A 44 16.07 -16.11 -5.47
CA ILE A 44 16.47 -15.82 -4.09
C ILE A 44 17.45 -14.62 -4.03
N ALA A 45 18.29 -14.44 -5.05
CA ALA A 45 19.35 -13.44 -5.05
C ALA A 45 18.91 -12.00 -4.78
N PRO A 46 17.83 -11.47 -5.37
CA PRO A 46 17.35 -10.12 -5.04
C PRO A 46 16.81 -9.98 -3.62
N ILE A 47 16.27 -11.06 -3.02
CA ILE A 47 15.84 -11.10 -1.62
C ILE A 47 17.06 -11.05 -0.70
N GLU A 48 18.09 -11.85 -1.02
CA GLU A 48 19.35 -11.92 -0.27
C GLU A 48 20.06 -10.56 -0.24
N GLU A 49 20.13 -9.87 -1.38
CA GLU A 49 20.70 -8.52 -1.47
C GLU A 49 19.99 -7.54 -0.51
N ILE A 50 18.65 -7.50 -0.52
CA ILE A 50 17.89 -6.60 0.33
C ILE A 50 18.10 -6.92 1.82
N ILE A 51 18.05 -8.21 2.19
CA ILE A 51 18.21 -8.62 3.59
C ILE A 51 19.62 -8.37 4.08
N THR A 52 20.64 -8.60 3.24
CA THR A 52 22.05 -8.30 3.55
C THR A 52 22.26 -6.80 3.75
N GLU A 53 21.69 -5.96 2.87
CA GLU A 53 21.73 -4.51 3.00
C GLU A 53 21.15 -4.06 4.36
N VAL A 54 19.98 -4.58 4.73
CA VAL A 54 19.36 -4.27 6.03
C VAL A 54 20.22 -4.75 7.20
N ALA A 55 20.81 -5.94 7.11
CA ALA A 55 21.67 -6.47 8.15
C ALA A 55 22.92 -5.59 8.37
N GLU A 56 23.54 -5.12 7.30
CA GLU A 56 24.65 -4.17 7.38
C GLU A 56 24.24 -2.85 8.05
N MET A 57 23.07 -2.31 7.72
CA MET A 57 22.57 -1.10 8.35
C MET A 57 22.30 -1.27 9.84
N LEU A 58 21.89 -2.46 10.27
CA LEU A 58 21.48 -2.73 11.65
C LEU A 58 22.57 -3.30 12.55
N LYS A 59 23.73 -3.67 12.03
CA LYS A 59 24.78 -4.43 12.75
C LYS A 59 25.30 -3.79 14.05
N ASN A 60 25.23 -2.46 14.15
CA ASN A 60 25.78 -1.71 15.28
C ASN A 60 24.75 -1.31 16.35
N PHE A 61 23.45 -1.64 16.15
CA PHE A 61 22.40 -1.19 17.08
C PHE A 61 22.23 -2.09 18.30
N GLY A 62 22.35 -3.41 18.15
CA GLY A 62 22.16 -4.37 19.24
C GLY A 62 21.67 -5.72 18.76
N VAL A 63 21.12 -6.54 19.67
CA VAL A 63 20.62 -7.88 19.34
C VAL A 63 19.15 -7.80 18.95
N ILE A 64 18.84 -8.26 17.74
CA ILE A 64 17.45 -8.38 17.28
C ILE A 64 16.86 -9.67 17.83
N LYS A 65 15.86 -9.55 18.69
CA LYS A 65 15.20 -10.67 19.37
C LYS A 65 14.03 -11.21 18.58
N GLN A 66 13.33 -10.32 17.89
CA GLN A 66 12.17 -10.71 17.11
C GLN A 66 12.05 -9.89 15.83
N ILE A 67 11.56 -10.54 14.78
CA ILE A 67 11.27 -9.96 13.49
C ILE A 67 9.83 -10.28 13.11
N TYR A 68 9.04 -9.27 12.76
CA TYR A 68 7.74 -9.42 12.15
C TYR A 68 7.73 -8.71 10.80
N LEU A 69 7.49 -9.46 9.74
CA LEU A 69 7.36 -8.95 8.39
C LEU A 69 5.95 -9.18 7.86
N SER A 70 5.23 -8.11 7.52
CA SER A 70 4.03 -8.14 6.70
C SER A 70 4.42 -8.07 5.22
N LEU A 71 4.02 -9.06 4.42
CA LEU A 71 4.48 -9.23 3.04
C LEU A 71 3.32 -9.20 2.04
N GLY A 72 3.31 -8.22 1.17
CA GLY A 72 2.44 -8.13 -0.01
C GLY A 72 3.02 -8.89 -1.21
N GLY A 73 3.23 -10.20 -1.11
CA GLY A 73 3.81 -10.99 -2.20
C GLY A 73 3.89 -12.49 -1.92
N PRO A 74 4.41 -13.29 -2.88
CA PRO A 74 4.35 -14.75 -2.80
C PRO A 74 5.47 -15.41 -1.98
N ASN A 75 6.65 -14.81 -1.86
CA ASN A 75 7.89 -15.48 -1.42
C ASN A 75 8.05 -15.57 0.11
N THR A 76 7.00 -15.96 0.84
CA THR A 76 7.01 -15.97 2.31
C THR A 76 8.03 -16.94 2.90
N ASN A 77 8.17 -18.14 2.33
CA ASN A 77 9.07 -19.15 2.85
C ASN A 77 10.53 -18.78 2.59
N GLU A 78 10.85 -18.34 1.39
CA GLU A 78 12.20 -17.94 1.00
C GLU A 78 12.70 -16.76 1.85
N ILE A 79 11.83 -15.79 2.09
CA ILE A 79 12.13 -14.65 2.93
C ILE A 79 12.31 -15.08 4.39
N TYR A 80 11.44 -15.97 4.90
CA TYR A 80 11.56 -16.51 6.24
C TYR A 80 12.90 -17.20 6.47
N GLU A 81 13.30 -18.10 5.57
CA GLU A 81 14.57 -18.81 5.66
C GLU A 81 15.77 -17.86 5.61
N MET A 82 15.70 -16.83 4.77
CA MET A 82 16.74 -15.84 4.65
C MET A 82 16.87 -14.98 5.93
N LEU A 83 15.74 -14.56 6.51
CA LEU A 83 15.74 -13.82 7.78
C LEU A 83 16.28 -14.69 8.92
N LYS A 84 15.94 -15.97 8.99
CA LYS A 84 16.47 -16.92 9.98
C LYS A 84 17.98 -17.15 9.81
N LYS A 85 18.46 -17.23 8.57
CA LYS A 85 19.90 -17.34 8.28
C LYS A 85 20.67 -16.11 8.75
N THR A 86 20.09 -14.93 8.56
CA THR A 86 20.73 -13.64 8.88
C THR A 86 20.69 -13.33 10.38
N TRP A 87 19.57 -13.65 11.03
CA TRP A 87 19.37 -13.46 12.49
C TRP A 87 18.93 -14.77 13.15
N PRO A 88 19.87 -15.73 13.35
CA PRO A 88 19.54 -17.09 13.82
C PRO A 88 18.90 -17.11 15.22
N GLU A 89 19.25 -16.17 16.08
CA GLU A 89 18.70 -16.06 17.43
C GLU A 89 17.34 -15.36 17.50
N ALA A 90 16.91 -14.72 16.40
CA ALA A 90 15.65 -14.00 16.39
C ALA A 90 14.46 -14.95 16.22
N PHE A 91 13.35 -14.65 16.90
CA PHE A 91 12.06 -15.23 16.58
C PHE A 91 11.50 -14.51 15.35
N VAL A 92 11.29 -15.24 14.24
CA VAL A 92 10.89 -14.67 12.95
C VAL A 92 9.46 -15.06 12.62
N VAL A 93 8.66 -14.07 12.25
CA VAL A 93 7.32 -14.26 11.69
C VAL A 93 7.25 -13.51 10.36
N VAL A 94 6.93 -14.23 9.30
CA VAL A 94 6.61 -13.64 7.98
C VAL A 94 5.15 -13.95 7.68
N GLU A 95 4.34 -12.91 7.58
CA GLU A 95 2.92 -13.02 7.33
C GLU A 95 2.54 -12.37 6.01
N ARG A 96 1.68 -13.03 5.23
CA ARG A 96 1.11 -12.41 4.03
C ARG A 96 0.20 -11.25 4.43
N GLU A 97 0.46 -10.06 3.89
CA GLU A 97 -0.37 -8.86 4.10
C GLU A 97 -1.86 -9.13 3.80
N ALA A 98 -2.13 -9.96 2.77
CA ALA A 98 -3.48 -10.37 2.41
C ALA A 98 -4.24 -11.11 3.53
N ASN A 99 -3.55 -11.70 4.51
CA ASN A 99 -4.21 -12.26 5.69
C ASN A 99 -4.86 -11.19 6.56
N GLY A 100 -4.33 -9.96 6.53
CA GLY A 100 -4.89 -8.80 7.20
C GLY A 100 -4.82 -8.82 8.71
N ASN A 101 -4.07 -9.75 9.34
CA ASN A 101 -4.06 -9.88 10.79
C ASN A 101 -3.50 -8.62 11.46
N ALA A 102 -2.38 -8.11 10.97
CA ALA A 102 -1.75 -6.91 11.52
C ALA A 102 -2.64 -5.67 11.36
N VAL A 103 -3.16 -5.45 10.15
CA VAL A 103 -3.98 -4.26 9.87
C VAL A 103 -5.32 -4.29 10.59
N LEU A 104 -5.97 -5.45 10.70
CA LEU A 104 -7.22 -5.58 11.46
C LEU A 104 -6.98 -5.41 12.96
N TYR A 105 -5.91 -6.00 13.50
CA TYR A 105 -5.54 -5.80 14.89
C TYR A 105 -5.31 -4.31 15.19
N ALA A 106 -4.53 -3.63 14.38
CA ALA A 106 -4.26 -2.21 14.57
C ALA A 106 -5.52 -1.34 14.35
N ALA A 107 -6.35 -1.66 13.35
CA ALA A 107 -7.60 -0.96 13.06
C ALA A 107 -8.63 -1.07 14.20
N SER A 108 -8.59 -2.16 14.99
CA SER A 108 -9.48 -2.35 16.13
C SER A 108 -9.32 -1.25 17.21
N PHE A 109 -8.12 -0.67 17.35
CA PHE A 109 -7.87 0.47 18.25
C PHE A 109 -8.51 1.78 17.74
N LEU A 110 -8.84 1.84 16.46
CA LEU A 110 -9.64 2.91 15.84
C LEU A 110 -11.13 2.54 15.75
N LYS A 111 -11.55 1.48 16.44
CA LYS A 111 -12.90 0.92 16.40
C LYS A 111 -13.36 0.54 14.98
N CYS A 112 -12.43 0.09 14.15
CA CYS A 112 -12.70 -0.38 12.80
C CYS A 112 -12.60 -1.91 12.75
N SER A 113 -13.61 -2.56 12.15
CA SER A 113 -13.67 -4.01 11.95
C SER A 113 -13.19 -4.44 10.56
N SER A 114 -12.94 -3.50 9.68
CA SER A 114 -12.55 -3.74 8.29
C SER A 114 -11.59 -2.65 7.81
N VAL A 115 -10.73 -3.01 6.85
CA VAL A 115 -9.71 -2.12 6.30
C VAL A 115 -9.70 -2.24 4.77
N VAL A 116 -9.71 -1.11 4.08
CA VAL A 116 -9.43 -1.00 2.65
C VAL A 116 -8.04 -0.38 2.48
N MET A 117 -7.14 -1.13 1.90
CA MET A 117 -5.74 -0.74 1.68
C MET A 117 -5.52 -0.37 0.22
N CYS A 118 -5.19 0.88 -0.06
CA CYS A 118 -4.93 1.37 -1.41
C CYS A 118 -3.57 2.08 -1.50
N GLY A 119 -2.70 1.52 -2.30
CA GLY A 119 -1.37 2.03 -2.60
C GLY A 119 -1.10 1.93 -4.10
N THR A 120 -0.03 1.24 -4.50
CA THR A 120 0.22 0.84 -5.90
C THR A 120 -0.87 -0.10 -6.41
N GLY A 121 -1.36 -1.00 -5.56
CA GLY A 121 -2.56 -1.80 -5.79
C GLY A 121 -3.57 -1.63 -4.67
N SER A 122 -4.66 -2.41 -4.71
CA SER A 122 -5.73 -2.36 -3.72
C SER A 122 -6.16 -3.73 -3.23
N THR A 123 -6.50 -3.80 -1.95
CA THR A 123 -7.10 -4.97 -1.31
C THR A 123 -7.89 -4.52 -0.08
N ALA A 124 -8.85 -5.32 0.32
CA ALA A 124 -9.60 -5.10 1.55
C ALA A 124 -9.76 -6.40 2.34
N VAL A 125 -9.79 -6.27 3.65
CA VAL A 125 -10.05 -7.36 4.59
C VAL A 125 -10.93 -6.86 5.73
N GLY A 126 -11.82 -7.71 6.21
CA GLY A 126 -12.68 -7.33 7.32
C GLY A 126 -13.42 -8.50 7.94
N LEU A 127 -14.26 -8.16 8.91
CA LEU A 127 -15.20 -9.07 9.53
C LEU A 127 -16.62 -8.69 9.11
N LYS A 128 -17.28 -9.58 8.39
CA LYS A 128 -18.67 -9.43 7.95
C LYS A 128 -19.49 -10.57 8.54
N HIS A 129 -20.52 -10.25 9.33
CA HIS A 129 -21.29 -11.24 10.10
C HIS A 129 -20.39 -12.17 10.94
N GLY A 130 -19.34 -11.60 11.55
CA GLY A 130 -18.35 -12.33 12.35
C GLY A 130 -17.40 -13.23 11.55
N LYS A 131 -17.50 -13.25 10.22
CA LYS A 131 -16.63 -14.04 9.34
C LYS A 131 -15.62 -13.15 8.63
N ARG A 132 -14.39 -13.65 8.48
CA ARG A 132 -13.37 -12.94 7.72
C ARG A 132 -13.71 -12.96 6.23
N CYS A 133 -13.70 -11.78 5.63
CA CYS A 133 -13.95 -11.54 4.23
C CYS A 133 -12.80 -10.77 3.59
N TYR A 134 -12.61 -11.00 2.29
CA TYR A 134 -11.56 -10.37 1.49
C TYR A 134 -12.16 -9.80 0.21
N SER A 135 -11.58 -8.72 -0.30
CA SER A 135 -11.93 -8.14 -1.59
C SER A 135 -10.71 -7.50 -2.24
N GLY A 136 -10.63 -7.52 -3.56
CA GLY A 136 -9.46 -7.01 -4.29
C GLY A 136 -8.24 -7.94 -4.20
N GLY A 137 -7.05 -7.40 -4.41
CA GLY A 137 -5.80 -8.17 -4.36
C GLY A 137 -5.54 -9.05 -5.60
N TRP A 138 -6.33 -8.91 -6.68
CA TRP A 138 -6.22 -9.71 -7.91
C TRP A 138 -5.07 -9.27 -8.83
N GLY A 139 -4.32 -8.25 -8.43
CA GLY A 139 -3.16 -7.74 -9.16
C GLY A 139 -3.52 -6.83 -10.33
N PRO A 140 -2.48 -6.36 -11.09
CA PRO A 140 -2.64 -5.25 -12.02
C PRO A 140 -3.46 -5.56 -13.27
N VAL A 141 -3.62 -6.83 -13.63
CA VAL A 141 -4.34 -7.23 -14.84
C VAL A 141 -5.85 -7.29 -14.61
N TYR A 142 -6.27 -7.84 -13.48
CA TYR A 142 -7.68 -8.14 -13.18
C TYR A 142 -8.24 -7.38 -11.98
N GLY A 143 -7.39 -6.64 -11.27
CA GLY A 143 -7.74 -5.94 -10.04
C GLY A 143 -7.18 -4.53 -10.01
N ASP A 144 -6.78 -4.12 -8.79
CA ASP A 144 -6.21 -2.81 -8.49
C ASP A 144 -7.16 -1.62 -8.69
N GLY A 145 -8.46 -1.83 -8.91
CA GLY A 145 -9.44 -0.76 -8.86
C GLY A 145 -9.34 0.01 -7.54
N GLY A 146 -9.48 1.33 -7.59
CA GLY A 146 -9.34 2.19 -6.40
C GLY A 146 -7.89 2.33 -5.90
N SER A 147 -6.88 2.12 -6.76
CA SER A 147 -5.46 2.27 -6.44
C SER A 147 -4.73 3.18 -7.42
N GLY A 148 -3.49 3.57 -7.06
CA GLY A 148 -2.65 4.36 -7.95
C GLY A 148 -2.33 3.64 -9.28
N GLY A 149 -2.04 2.33 -9.22
CA GLY A 149 -1.77 1.53 -10.42
C GLY A 149 -3.00 1.37 -11.31
N GLY A 150 -4.16 1.13 -10.70
CA GLY A 150 -5.44 1.06 -11.42
C GLY A 150 -5.81 2.39 -12.08
N LEU A 151 -5.65 3.50 -11.35
CA LEU A 151 -5.89 4.85 -11.87
C LEU A 151 -4.96 5.16 -13.06
N GLY A 152 -3.65 4.91 -12.93
CA GLY A 152 -2.67 5.12 -14.00
C GLY A 152 -2.93 4.24 -15.22
N SER A 153 -3.31 2.96 -15.02
CA SER A 153 -3.71 2.05 -16.11
C SER A 153 -4.95 2.54 -16.83
N SER A 154 -5.93 3.09 -16.11
CA SER A 154 -7.14 3.67 -16.72
C SER A 154 -6.82 4.93 -17.50
N ALA A 155 -5.95 5.80 -16.98
CA ALA A 155 -5.47 6.98 -17.70
C ALA A 155 -4.72 6.60 -18.98
N LEU A 156 -3.83 5.60 -18.94
CA LEU A 156 -3.12 5.10 -20.11
C LEU A 156 -4.09 4.54 -21.17
N ARG A 157 -5.11 3.80 -20.73
CA ARG A 157 -6.14 3.26 -21.63
C ARG A 157 -6.92 4.37 -22.33
N ILE A 158 -7.30 5.43 -21.61
CA ILE A 158 -7.95 6.62 -22.17
C ILE A 158 -7.02 7.28 -23.20
N PHE A 159 -5.75 7.45 -22.86
CA PHE A 159 -4.75 8.03 -23.78
C PHE A 159 -4.62 7.24 -25.08
N LEU A 160 -4.43 5.92 -24.99
CA LEU A 160 -4.29 5.08 -26.20
C LEU A 160 -5.56 5.12 -27.06
N ARG A 161 -6.74 5.10 -26.46
CA ARG A 161 -8.02 5.20 -27.16
C ARG A 161 -8.23 6.54 -27.85
N SER A 162 -7.80 7.63 -27.21
CA SER A 162 -7.93 8.97 -27.81
C SER A 162 -7.15 9.12 -29.12
N LEU A 163 -6.08 8.35 -29.31
CA LEU A 163 -5.33 8.32 -30.58
C LEU A 163 -6.12 7.64 -31.70
N ASP A 164 -6.98 6.66 -31.37
CA ASP A 164 -7.86 6.00 -32.36
C ASP A 164 -9.04 6.89 -32.75
N GLU A 165 -9.57 7.65 -31.79
CA GLU A 165 -10.76 8.47 -31.95
C GLU A 165 -10.43 9.92 -32.34
N SER A 166 -9.15 10.29 -32.44
CA SER A 166 -8.67 11.67 -32.66
C SER A 166 -9.29 12.65 -31.66
N GLN A 167 -9.47 12.18 -30.40
CA GLN A 167 -10.12 12.92 -29.33
C GLN A 167 -9.13 13.69 -28.50
N GLU A 168 -9.44 14.94 -28.21
CA GLU A 168 -8.68 15.70 -27.20
C GLU A 168 -9.03 15.24 -25.78
N ILE A 169 -8.00 14.92 -24.99
CA ILE A 169 -8.11 14.44 -23.60
C ILE A 169 -7.42 15.36 -22.59
N GLY A 170 -7.25 16.63 -22.96
CA GLY A 170 -6.78 17.68 -22.08
C GLY A 170 -5.46 17.37 -21.36
N ALA A 171 -5.45 17.58 -20.06
CA ALA A 171 -4.27 17.42 -19.21
C ALA A 171 -3.74 15.96 -19.17
N ILE A 172 -4.59 14.97 -19.32
CA ILE A 172 -4.20 13.53 -19.32
C ILE A 172 -3.19 13.22 -20.41
N ALA A 173 -3.31 13.84 -21.62
CA ALA A 173 -2.36 13.62 -22.71
C ALA A 173 -0.91 13.95 -22.31
N THR A 174 -0.72 14.96 -21.45
CA THR A 174 0.62 15.41 -21.03
C THR A 174 1.38 14.35 -20.23
N LEU A 175 0.68 13.47 -19.55
CA LEU A 175 1.29 12.38 -18.75
C LEU A 175 2.04 11.38 -19.63
N PHE A 176 1.60 11.21 -20.87
CA PHE A 176 2.09 10.18 -21.77
C PHE A 176 2.93 10.74 -22.93
N GLN A 177 3.25 12.05 -22.91
CA GLN A 177 4.18 12.66 -23.86
C GLN A 177 5.52 11.90 -24.00
N PRO A 178 6.13 11.38 -22.90
CA PRO A 178 7.35 10.59 -23.02
C PRO A 178 7.20 9.34 -23.88
N LEU A 179 6.02 8.70 -23.90
CA LEU A 179 5.75 7.53 -24.73
C LEU A 179 5.71 7.90 -26.23
N MET A 180 5.30 9.13 -26.53
CA MET A 180 5.15 9.64 -27.91
C MET A 180 6.45 10.14 -28.53
N LYS A 181 7.55 10.21 -27.76
CA LYS A 181 8.80 10.79 -28.25
C LYS A 181 9.27 10.13 -29.54
N GLY A 182 9.33 10.92 -30.63
CA GLY A 182 9.75 10.46 -31.96
C GLY A 182 8.69 9.68 -32.74
N LEU A 183 7.44 9.65 -32.28
CA LEU A 183 6.32 8.97 -32.95
C LEU A 183 5.29 10.01 -33.42
N THR A 184 4.70 9.78 -34.61
CA THR A 184 3.62 10.58 -35.16
C THR A 184 2.28 9.85 -35.20
N ILE A 185 2.28 8.53 -35.00
CA ILE A 185 1.13 7.61 -35.03
C ILE A 185 0.36 7.66 -36.39
N THR A 186 1.04 8.05 -37.45
CA THR A 186 0.46 8.11 -38.79
C THR A 186 0.64 6.80 -39.58
N ASN A 187 1.46 5.89 -39.08
CA ASN A 187 1.76 4.59 -39.68
C ASN A 187 1.65 3.46 -38.65
N PHE A 188 1.71 2.22 -39.14
CA PHE A 188 1.57 1.03 -38.31
C PHE A 188 2.81 0.80 -37.41
N GLU A 189 3.99 1.13 -37.92
CA GLU A 189 5.26 1.00 -37.19
C GLU A 189 5.27 1.85 -35.94
N ASP A 190 4.87 3.12 -36.00
CA ASP A 190 4.74 4.01 -34.85
C ASP A 190 3.76 3.44 -33.81
N ARG A 191 2.64 2.86 -34.25
CA ARG A 191 1.66 2.22 -33.36
C ARG A 191 2.23 1.01 -32.65
N MET A 192 3.01 0.18 -33.34
CA MET A 192 3.66 -0.99 -32.74
C MET A 192 4.73 -0.57 -31.72
N GLU A 193 5.49 0.46 -32.02
CA GLU A 193 6.47 1.02 -31.09
C GLU A 193 5.78 1.60 -29.84
N LEU A 194 4.72 2.40 -30.01
CA LEU A 194 3.94 2.92 -28.90
C LEU A 194 3.34 1.79 -28.03
N LYS A 195 2.79 0.76 -28.68
CA LYS A 195 2.29 -0.43 -27.96
C LYS A 195 3.38 -1.09 -27.13
N ALA A 196 4.58 -1.25 -27.67
CA ALA A 196 5.71 -1.84 -26.94
C ALA A 196 6.09 -0.99 -25.72
N ARG A 197 6.18 0.33 -25.89
CA ARG A 197 6.45 1.27 -24.79
C ARG A 197 5.36 1.21 -23.72
N ALA A 198 4.10 1.21 -24.09
CA ALA A 198 2.97 1.13 -23.16
C ALA A 198 2.95 -0.20 -22.38
N LEU A 199 3.23 -1.33 -23.05
CA LEU A 199 3.32 -2.64 -22.40
C LEU A 199 4.50 -2.76 -21.42
N ASN A 200 5.58 -2.01 -21.66
CA ASN A 200 6.75 -1.98 -20.78
C ASN A 200 6.58 -1.07 -19.56
N MET A 201 5.51 -0.25 -19.49
CA MET A 201 5.24 0.56 -18.30
C MET A 201 4.98 -0.34 -17.10
N LYS A 202 5.78 -0.14 -16.06
CA LYS A 202 5.64 -0.91 -14.81
C LYS A 202 4.48 -0.39 -13.98
N ARG A 203 3.97 -1.26 -13.10
CA ARG A 203 2.86 -0.95 -12.20
C ARG A 203 3.14 0.25 -11.28
N ASP A 204 4.37 0.40 -10.80
CA ASP A 204 4.81 1.51 -9.96
C ASP A 204 4.95 2.81 -10.77
N GLU A 205 5.37 2.76 -12.03
CA GLU A 205 5.39 3.91 -12.93
C GLU A 205 3.97 4.41 -13.20
N LEU A 206 3.02 3.53 -13.44
CA LEU A 206 1.60 3.88 -13.58
C LEU A 206 1.05 4.48 -12.28
N ALA A 207 1.37 3.89 -11.12
CA ALA A 207 0.93 4.41 -9.84
C ALA A 207 1.52 5.80 -9.52
N ALA A 208 2.72 6.08 -10.00
CA ALA A 208 3.37 7.39 -9.85
C ALA A 208 2.67 8.53 -10.58
N LEU A 209 1.77 8.23 -11.54
CA LEU A 209 0.95 9.24 -12.22
C LEU A 209 -0.19 9.77 -11.33
N ALA A 210 -0.65 9.01 -10.34
CA ALA A 210 -1.83 9.32 -9.56
C ALA A 210 -1.77 10.70 -8.84
N PRO A 211 -0.66 11.15 -8.25
CA PRO A 211 -0.60 12.50 -7.66
C PRO A 211 -0.85 13.61 -8.70
N LYS A 212 -0.30 13.46 -9.91
CA LYS A 212 -0.45 14.46 -10.98
C LYS A 212 -1.87 14.48 -11.53
N ILE A 213 -2.50 13.31 -11.71
CA ILE A 213 -3.91 13.19 -12.08
C ILE A 213 -4.79 13.83 -11.00
N TYR A 214 -4.42 13.70 -9.71
CA TYR A 214 -5.15 14.36 -8.63
C TYR A 214 -5.08 15.88 -8.75
N THR A 215 -3.90 16.44 -9.00
CA THR A 215 -3.75 17.89 -9.23
C THR A 215 -4.59 18.36 -10.43
N TYR A 216 -4.69 17.58 -11.49
CA TYR A 216 -5.57 17.93 -12.61
C TYR A 216 -7.05 17.90 -12.21
N ALA A 217 -7.47 16.90 -11.44
CA ALA A 217 -8.84 16.86 -10.91
C ALA A 217 -9.16 18.04 -9.98
N GLU A 218 -8.21 18.44 -9.11
CA GLU A 218 -8.36 19.64 -8.27
C GLU A 218 -8.53 20.93 -9.09
N ASN A 219 -7.93 20.98 -10.28
CA ASN A 219 -8.04 22.12 -11.21
C ASN A 219 -9.23 21.99 -12.18
N GLY A 220 -10.11 21.02 -11.98
CA GLY A 220 -11.35 20.89 -12.73
C GLY A 220 -11.24 20.14 -14.06
N ASP A 221 -10.14 19.40 -14.32
CA ASP A 221 -10.05 18.52 -15.49
C ASP A 221 -11.07 17.39 -15.38
N GLU A 222 -12.07 17.38 -16.26
CA GLU A 222 -13.22 16.48 -16.19
C GLU A 222 -12.84 15.00 -16.26
N LEU A 223 -11.84 14.65 -17.08
CA LEU A 223 -11.41 13.25 -17.21
C LEU A 223 -10.70 12.78 -15.95
N SER A 224 -9.87 13.63 -15.36
CA SER A 224 -9.21 13.35 -14.08
C SER A 224 -10.22 13.20 -12.95
N VAL A 225 -11.26 14.03 -12.91
CA VAL A 225 -12.38 13.90 -11.94
C VAL A 225 -13.07 12.55 -12.12
N LYS A 226 -13.47 12.18 -13.35
CA LYS A 226 -14.12 10.89 -13.64
C LYS A 226 -13.25 9.69 -13.26
N LEU A 227 -11.93 9.77 -13.43
CA LEU A 227 -11.00 8.73 -13.00
C LEU A 227 -11.03 8.55 -11.48
N TYR A 228 -11.06 9.63 -10.70
CA TYR A 228 -11.17 9.57 -9.25
C TYR A 228 -12.57 9.15 -8.77
N GLU A 229 -13.62 9.53 -9.47
CA GLU A 229 -14.99 9.03 -9.20
C GLU A 229 -15.08 7.51 -9.37
N GLN A 230 -14.53 6.97 -10.45
CA GLN A 230 -14.46 5.51 -10.65
C GLN A 230 -13.63 4.84 -9.56
N ALA A 231 -12.48 5.41 -9.19
CA ALA A 231 -11.66 4.88 -8.10
C ALA A 231 -12.41 4.90 -6.77
N ALA A 232 -13.26 5.90 -6.51
CA ALA A 232 -14.10 5.98 -5.32
C ALA A 232 -15.18 4.89 -5.29
N GLU A 233 -15.81 4.58 -6.45
CA GLU A 233 -16.75 3.46 -6.58
C GLU A 233 -16.05 2.12 -6.29
N ASP A 234 -14.83 1.91 -6.78
CA ASP A 234 -14.05 0.70 -6.55
C ASP A 234 -13.72 0.54 -5.05
N VAL A 235 -13.28 1.62 -4.39
CA VAL A 235 -13.01 1.64 -2.94
C VAL A 235 -14.28 1.32 -2.14
N ALA A 236 -15.41 1.96 -2.47
CA ALA A 236 -16.68 1.72 -1.82
C ALA A 236 -17.16 0.27 -2.01
N SER A 237 -16.98 -0.28 -3.19
CA SER A 237 -17.33 -1.69 -3.49
C SER A 237 -16.50 -2.66 -2.67
N MET A 238 -15.19 -2.43 -2.52
CA MET A 238 -14.34 -3.25 -1.65
C MET A 238 -14.75 -3.13 -0.19
N ALA A 239 -15.06 -1.93 0.29
CA ALA A 239 -15.53 -1.72 1.65
C ALA A 239 -16.82 -2.48 1.95
N LEU A 240 -17.81 -2.42 1.05
CA LEU A 240 -19.08 -3.15 1.17
C LEU A 240 -18.91 -4.67 1.16
N ALA A 241 -17.91 -5.17 0.42
CA ALA A 241 -17.65 -6.60 0.34
C ALA A 241 -17.13 -7.17 1.66
N VAL A 242 -16.42 -6.38 2.47
CA VAL A 242 -15.70 -6.85 3.66
C VAL A 242 -16.31 -6.37 4.98
N SER A 243 -17.36 -5.55 4.97
CA SER A 243 -17.98 -4.98 6.18
C SER A 243 -19.46 -5.23 6.26
N ASP A 244 -19.99 -5.18 7.48
CA ASP A 244 -21.41 -5.01 7.72
C ASP A 244 -21.84 -3.58 7.36
N THR A 245 -23.14 -3.38 7.16
CA THR A 245 -23.71 -2.11 6.70
C THR A 245 -24.34 -1.30 7.83
N ALA A 246 -24.25 -1.76 9.09
CA ALA A 246 -24.83 -1.10 10.26
C ALA A 246 -24.09 0.21 10.60
N ALA A 247 -24.81 1.16 11.16
CA ALA A 247 -24.30 2.52 11.45
C ALA A 247 -23.15 2.58 12.46
N ASP A 248 -23.02 1.58 13.33
CA ASP A 248 -21.92 1.43 14.28
C ASP A 248 -20.67 0.74 13.68
N THR A 249 -20.74 0.29 12.43
CA THR A 249 -19.63 -0.33 11.71
C THR A 249 -18.70 0.76 11.15
N ASN A 250 -17.42 0.60 11.39
CA ASN A 250 -16.39 1.47 10.81
C ASN A 250 -15.44 0.67 9.92
N VAL A 251 -15.14 1.22 8.74
CA VAL A 251 -14.17 0.69 7.77
C VAL A 251 -13.03 1.68 7.62
N LEU A 252 -11.82 1.24 7.90
CA LEU A 252 -10.62 2.09 7.80
C LEU A 252 -10.11 2.15 6.36
N LEU A 253 -9.92 3.36 5.86
CA LEU A 253 -9.17 3.62 4.64
C LEU A 253 -7.68 3.77 4.98
N CYS A 254 -6.80 3.04 4.31
CA CYS A 254 -5.38 2.96 4.60
C CYS A 254 -4.55 2.92 3.31
N GLY A 255 -3.33 3.45 3.37
CA GLY A 255 -2.35 3.39 2.29
C GLY A 255 -2.11 4.73 1.60
N GLY A 256 -0.99 4.78 0.86
CA GLY A 256 -0.47 6.02 0.27
C GLY A 256 -1.35 6.63 -0.82
N PHE A 257 -2.30 5.88 -1.37
CA PHE A 257 -3.20 6.43 -2.39
C PHE A 257 -4.18 7.47 -1.82
N PHE A 258 -4.49 7.41 -0.52
CA PHE A 258 -5.33 8.40 0.16
C PHE A 258 -4.57 9.62 0.66
N ALA A 259 -3.25 9.52 0.84
CA ALA A 259 -2.44 10.56 1.45
C ALA A 259 -2.55 11.89 0.68
N ASN A 260 -2.82 12.97 1.41
CA ASN A 260 -2.96 14.34 0.89
C ASN A 260 -4.05 14.50 -0.20
N LYS A 261 -5.13 13.69 -0.15
CA LYS A 261 -6.22 13.71 -1.14
C LYS A 261 -7.61 13.83 -0.47
N PRO A 262 -7.89 14.94 0.23
CA PRO A 262 -9.15 15.10 0.96
C PRO A 262 -10.39 15.02 0.05
N ILE A 263 -10.32 15.54 -1.17
CA ILE A 263 -11.43 15.48 -2.14
C ILE A 263 -11.74 14.02 -2.48
N PHE A 264 -10.73 13.22 -2.77
CA PHE A 264 -10.90 11.80 -3.08
C PHE A 264 -11.47 11.00 -1.90
N ILE A 265 -10.99 11.27 -0.67
CA ILE A 265 -11.52 10.64 0.55
C ILE A 265 -13.02 10.99 0.70
N ASN A 266 -13.40 12.22 0.46
CA ASN A 266 -14.81 12.66 0.51
C ASN A 266 -15.66 12.01 -0.59
N MET A 267 -15.12 11.85 -1.81
CA MET A 267 -15.78 11.07 -2.87
C MET A 267 -16.05 9.64 -2.41
N CYS A 268 -15.07 8.94 -1.85
CA CYS A 268 -15.24 7.59 -1.31
C CYS A 268 -16.34 7.53 -0.24
N LYS A 269 -16.33 8.48 0.72
CA LYS A 269 -17.37 8.56 1.76
C LYS A 269 -18.76 8.79 1.18
N THR A 270 -18.88 9.69 0.23
CA THR A 270 -20.16 10.03 -0.43
C THR A 270 -20.73 8.83 -1.19
N VAL A 271 -19.89 8.14 -1.95
CA VAL A 271 -20.30 6.95 -2.71
C VAL A 271 -20.72 5.82 -1.77
N PHE A 272 -19.93 5.57 -0.72
CA PHE A 272 -20.18 4.51 0.25
C PHE A 272 -21.49 4.76 1.03
N ALA A 273 -21.73 6.00 1.46
CA ALA A 273 -22.93 6.39 2.22
C ALA A 273 -24.24 6.21 1.44
N LYS A 274 -24.19 6.19 0.10
CA LYS A 274 -25.36 5.86 -0.73
C LYS A 274 -25.78 4.39 -0.63
N LYS A 275 -24.87 3.52 -0.18
CA LYS A 275 -25.04 2.05 -0.21
C LYS A 275 -24.98 1.41 1.18
N SER A 276 -24.58 2.16 2.22
CA SER A 276 -24.35 1.65 3.57
C SER A 276 -24.57 2.72 4.61
N SER A 277 -25.08 2.34 5.80
CA SER A 277 -25.09 3.20 6.99
C SER A 277 -23.78 3.14 7.79
N ALA A 278 -22.85 2.24 7.45
CA ALA A 278 -21.53 2.17 8.04
C ALA A 278 -20.67 3.38 7.66
N ASN A 279 -19.56 3.59 8.36
CA ASN A 279 -18.71 4.75 8.17
C ASN A 279 -17.38 4.38 7.51
N LEU A 280 -16.91 5.19 6.56
CA LEU A 280 -15.52 5.19 6.13
C LEU A 280 -14.69 6.13 7.00
N VAL A 281 -13.68 5.59 7.66
CA VAL A 281 -12.75 6.31 8.54
C VAL A 281 -11.41 6.43 7.84
N TYR A 282 -10.83 7.61 7.81
CA TYR A 282 -9.46 7.83 7.38
C TYR A 282 -8.65 8.44 8.51
N ASN A 283 -7.49 7.87 8.80
CA ASN A 283 -6.53 8.42 9.73
C ASN A 283 -5.19 8.58 9.03
N GLU A 284 -4.72 9.83 8.86
CA GLU A 284 -3.50 10.17 8.11
C GLU A 284 -2.22 9.56 8.68
N LEU A 285 -2.22 9.23 9.98
CA LEU A 285 -1.09 8.66 10.68
C LEU A 285 -1.04 7.12 10.58
N PHE A 286 -2.17 6.50 10.29
CA PHE A 286 -2.27 5.05 10.17
C PHE A 286 -1.74 4.56 8.82
N ASN A 287 -0.86 3.58 8.88
CA ASN A 287 -0.35 2.91 7.69
C ASN A 287 0.03 1.44 8.02
N PRO A 288 0.24 0.58 7.01
CA PRO A 288 0.60 -0.82 7.23
C PRO A 288 1.86 -1.03 8.07
N SER A 289 2.86 -0.14 7.97
CA SER A 289 4.06 -0.21 8.82
C SER A 289 3.72 -0.02 10.31
N THR A 290 2.77 0.87 10.66
CA THR A 290 2.24 0.99 12.03
C THR A 290 1.61 -0.33 12.49
N ALA A 291 0.84 -0.96 11.62
CA ALA A 291 0.21 -2.25 11.92
C ALA A 291 1.25 -3.38 12.17
N ALA A 292 2.31 -3.42 11.37
CA ALA A 292 3.42 -4.37 11.57
C ALA A 292 4.12 -4.17 12.91
N GLN A 293 4.40 -2.92 13.30
CA GLN A 293 4.98 -2.59 14.61
C GLN A 293 4.08 -3.04 15.77
N MET A 294 2.78 -2.80 15.67
CA MET A 294 1.81 -3.21 16.69
C MET A 294 1.71 -4.72 16.82
N MET A 295 1.73 -5.45 15.70
CA MET A 295 1.66 -6.91 15.71
C MET A 295 2.94 -7.51 16.30
N LEU A 296 4.11 -6.96 15.98
CA LEU A 296 5.39 -7.36 16.58
C LEU A 296 5.33 -7.24 18.10
N LEU A 297 4.93 -6.09 18.64
CA LEU A 297 4.83 -5.85 20.07
C LEU A 297 3.77 -6.70 20.75
N LYS A 298 2.65 -7.01 20.07
CA LYS A 298 1.63 -7.94 20.57
C LYS A 298 2.22 -9.34 20.79
N GLN A 299 3.03 -9.82 19.89
CA GLN A 299 3.65 -11.15 19.99
C GLN A 299 4.65 -11.24 21.15
N GLU A 300 5.24 -10.12 21.55
CA GLU A 300 6.10 -10.02 22.73
C GLU A 300 5.32 -9.93 24.06
N ASN A 301 4.01 -10.23 24.07
CA ASN A 301 3.14 -10.07 25.23
C ASN A 301 3.18 -8.64 25.82
N ALA A 302 3.58 -7.64 25.04
CA ALA A 302 3.41 -6.26 25.42
C ALA A 302 1.92 -5.97 25.58
N ASN A 303 1.52 -5.49 26.76
CA ASN A 303 0.13 -5.10 26.97
C ASN A 303 -0.14 -3.87 26.09
N MET A 304 -0.70 -4.10 24.89
CA MET A 304 -0.99 -3.04 23.93
C MET A 304 -2.11 -2.16 24.48
N THR A 305 -1.73 -1.11 25.16
CA THR A 305 -2.66 -0.11 25.68
C THR A 305 -2.99 0.94 24.62
N PRO A 306 -4.13 1.65 24.72
CA PRO A 306 -4.42 2.80 23.86
C PRO A 306 -3.28 3.83 23.84
N LYS A 307 -2.63 4.06 24.97
CA LYS A 307 -1.48 4.98 25.09
C LYS A 307 -0.27 4.51 24.27
N LEU A 308 0.01 3.20 24.24
CA LEU A 308 1.09 2.64 23.44
C LEU A 308 0.75 2.71 21.95
N PHE A 309 -0.50 2.47 21.59
CA PHE A 309 -1.00 2.67 20.24
C PHE A 309 -0.82 4.10 19.75
N GLU A 310 -1.25 5.08 20.55
CA GLU A 310 -1.05 6.50 20.27
C GLU A 310 0.44 6.84 20.12
N LYS A 311 1.30 6.32 20.98
CA LYS A 311 2.76 6.52 20.86
C LYS A 311 3.30 6.05 19.51
N ILE A 312 2.87 4.89 19.02
CA ILE A 312 3.28 4.37 17.70
C ILE A 312 2.72 5.25 16.57
N LEU A 313 1.47 5.68 16.69
CA LEU A 313 0.78 6.49 15.69
C LEU A 313 1.37 7.90 15.56
N TYR A 314 1.61 8.59 16.68
CA TYR A 314 1.96 10.02 16.70
C TYR A 314 3.46 10.32 16.55
N LYS A 315 4.36 9.34 16.72
CA LYS A 315 5.81 9.56 16.56
C LYS A 315 6.25 10.03 15.19
N LYS A 316 5.47 9.78 14.14
CA LYS A 316 5.82 10.21 12.77
C LYS A 316 5.79 11.73 12.53
N LYS A 317 5.23 12.54 13.43
CA LYS A 317 5.24 14.02 13.28
C LYS A 317 6.55 14.68 13.71
N GLY A 318 7.46 13.96 14.38
CA GLY A 318 8.69 14.52 14.96
C GLY A 318 10.01 14.11 14.31
N SER A 319 10.02 13.20 13.33
CA SER A 319 11.27 12.62 12.79
C SER A 319 11.54 12.91 11.31
N SER A 320 10.97 13.97 10.76
CA SER A 320 11.41 14.54 9.47
C SER A 320 12.40 15.67 9.75
N GLN A 321 13.63 15.32 10.03
CA GLN A 321 14.80 16.21 9.86
C GLN A 321 15.82 15.48 9.01
#